data_03b5e88a502d89308cb6ded04e6b895f
#
_entry.id   03b5e88a502d89308cb6ded04e6b895f
#
_cell.length_a   1.000
_cell.length_b   1.000
_cell.length_c   1.000
_cell.angle_alpha   90.00
_cell.angle_beta   90.00
_cell.angle_gamma   90.00
#
_symmetry.space_group_name_H-M   'P 1'
#
loop_
_entity.id
_entity.type
_entity.pdbx_description
1 polymer ?
#
loop_
_entity_poly.entity_id
_entity_poly.type
_entity_poly.pdbx_seq_one_letter_code
_entity_poly.pdbx_strand_id
1 'polypeptide(L)'
;MADNNENVDRRSFLQASAAGLAAVASVASSTVVAQDSPTPSVSNQPVGAPLRVRRVVTGHDDNGRSMVAIDEIQNDVTSRREGMQAAVIWSTGEFPADNLDEEDGAARLLETSDDSGTVFRIVKYEPGVAPRNHRTQSMDYAVIMAGELKMRLDEGEVVLRQGDVLVQRGTIHDWVNDGTEPCVVAFILCAAKPLEVDGQALDATG
;
A
#
# COMPACT_ATOMS: atom_id res chain seq x y z
N MET A 1 -19.02 34.97 41.55
CA MET A 1 -20.42 35.01 41.14
C MET A 1 -20.43 34.49 39.68
N ALA A 2 -20.99 33.46 39.36
CA ALA A 2 -21.67 32.28 39.77
C ALA A 2 -21.30 31.17 38.78
N ASP A 3 -20.98 30.03 39.34
CA ASP A 3 -20.94 28.74 38.62
C ASP A 3 -22.26 28.47 37.93
N ASN A 4 -22.19 27.82 36.75
CA ASN A 4 -23.24 26.92 36.31
C ASN A 4 -22.63 25.72 35.61
N ASN A 5 -22.48 24.69 36.41
CA ASN A 5 -22.17 23.33 36.10
C ASN A 5 -23.51 22.62 35.77
N GLU A 6 -23.80 22.35 34.52
CA GLU A 6 -24.94 21.50 34.16
C GLU A 6 -24.45 20.06 33.89
N ASN A 7 -24.62 19.29 34.94
CA ASN A 7 -24.46 17.85 35.01
C ASN A 7 -25.70 17.19 34.36
N VAL A 8 -25.59 16.66 33.14
CA VAL A 8 -26.67 15.92 32.50
C VAL A 8 -26.64 14.47 32.98
N ASP A 9 -27.61 14.19 33.82
CA ASP A 9 -27.93 12.91 34.46
C ASP A 9 -28.31 11.84 33.40
N ARG A 10 -27.49 10.80 33.27
CA ARG A 10 -27.69 9.63 32.39
C ARG A 10 -28.41 8.48 33.12
N ARG A 11 -29.48 8.74 33.82
CA ARG A 11 -30.28 7.69 34.45
C ARG A 11 -31.77 7.98 34.37
N SER A 12 -32.38 7.64 33.23
CA SER A 12 -33.82 7.39 33.19
C SER A 12 -34.27 6.90 31.83
N PHE A 13 -34.05 5.64 31.52
CA PHE A 13 -34.88 4.87 30.56
C PHE A 13 -34.77 3.38 30.89
N LEU A 14 -35.43 3.00 31.96
CA LEU A 14 -35.78 1.60 32.19
C LEU A 14 -37.18 1.61 32.77
N GLN A 15 -38.17 1.27 31.94
CA GLN A 15 -39.32 0.46 32.25
C GLN A 15 -40.40 0.57 31.18
N ALA A 16 -40.50 -0.40 30.32
CA ALA A 16 -41.75 -0.86 29.78
C ALA A 16 -41.63 -2.35 29.53
N SER A 17 -42.40 -3.08 30.31
CA SER A 17 -42.55 -4.53 30.30
C SER A 17 -43.34 -4.99 29.10
N ALA A 18 -43.05 -6.16 28.57
CA ALA A 18 -43.93 -7.34 28.51
C ALA A 18 -43.83 -8.13 27.21
N ALA A 19 -43.43 -9.36 27.39
CA ALA A 19 -43.95 -10.58 26.77
C ALA A 19 -44.01 -10.69 25.23
N GLY A 20 -43.23 -11.62 24.72
CA GLY A 20 -43.59 -12.25 23.47
C GLY A 20 -42.43 -12.96 22.72
N LEU A 21 -42.41 -14.28 22.83
CA LEU A 21 -41.80 -15.28 21.93
C LEU A 21 -40.26 -15.25 21.73
N ALA A 22 -39.62 -16.19 22.36
CA ALA A 22 -38.29 -16.66 22.01
C ALA A 22 -38.29 -17.27 20.60
N ALA A 23 -37.77 -16.50 19.64
CA ALA A 23 -37.28 -17.06 18.39
C ALA A 23 -35.78 -17.26 18.57
N VAL A 24 -35.37 -18.51 18.73
CA VAL A 24 -33.94 -18.89 18.71
C VAL A 24 -33.45 -18.72 17.26
N ALA A 25 -32.95 -17.55 16.95
CA ALA A 25 -32.20 -17.37 15.71
C ALA A 25 -30.84 -18.04 15.88
N SER A 26 -30.67 -19.21 15.28
CA SER A 26 -29.37 -19.84 15.08
C SER A 26 -28.52 -18.90 14.24
N VAL A 27 -27.60 -18.19 14.86
CA VAL A 27 -26.55 -17.48 14.14
C VAL A 27 -25.60 -18.55 13.62
N ALA A 28 -25.80 -18.92 12.36
CA ALA A 28 -24.83 -19.71 11.64
C ALA A 28 -23.56 -18.87 11.51
N SER A 29 -22.55 -19.17 12.32
CA SER A 29 -21.18 -18.67 12.10
C SER A 29 -20.73 -19.22 10.74
N SER A 30 -20.84 -18.40 9.70
CA SER A 30 -20.21 -18.68 8.43
C SER A 30 -18.70 -18.55 8.63
N THR A 31 -18.04 -19.65 8.90
CA THR A 31 -16.60 -19.76 8.68
C THR A 31 -16.38 -19.54 7.18
N VAL A 32 -15.87 -18.37 6.82
CA VAL A 32 -15.32 -18.13 5.49
C VAL A 32 -14.12 -19.06 5.36
N VAL A 33 -14.34 -20.22 4.75
CA VAL A 33 -13.25 -21.08 4.30
C VAL A 33 -12.63 -20.33 3.14
N ALA A 34 -11.40 -19.83 3.34
CA ALA A 34 -10.61 -19.27 2.26
C ALA A 34 -10.58 -20.30 1.11
N GLN A 35 -11.18 -19.93 -0.02
CA GLN A 35 -11.13 -20.77 -1.20
C GLN A 35 -9.68 -20.82 -1.67
N ASP A 36 -9.17 -22.03 -1.77
CA ASP A 36 -7.83 -22.37 -2.28
C ASP A 36 -7.76 -22.13 -3.81
N SER A 37 -7.98 -20.89 -4.21
CA SER A 37 -7.65 -20.47 -5.57
C SER A 37 -6.13 -20.29 -5.64
N PRO A 38 -5.46 -20.84 -6.65
CA PRO A 38 -4.03 -20.70 -6.75
C PRO A 38 -3.66 -19.22 -6.76
N THR A 39 -3.02 -18.78 -5.68
CA THR A 39 -2.54 -17.40 -5.54
C THR A 39 -1.56 -17.12 -6.67
N PRO A 40 -1.75 -16.07 -7.48
CA PRO A 40 -0.78 -15.72 -8.50
C PRO A 40 0.56 -15.46 -7.83
N SER A 41 1.57 -16.26 -8.20
CA SER A 41 2.93 -16.03 -7.73
C SER A 41 3.54 -14.87 -8.48
N VAL A 42 4.04 -13.88 -7.79
CA VAL A 42 4.78 -12.77 -8.39
C VAL A 42 6.09 -13.22 -9.06
N SER A 43 6.63 -14.39 -8.62
CA SER A 43 7.87 -14.97 -9.19
C SER A 43 7.68 -15.62 -10.56
N ASN A 44 6.45 -15.81 -11.03
CA ASN A 44 6.15 -16.49 -12.31
C ASN A 44 5.27 -15.64 -13.22
N GLN A 45 5.51 -14.34 -13.27
CA GLN A 45 4.77 -13.47 -14.18
C GLN A 45 5.49 -13.37 -15.53
N PRO A 46 4.93 -13.95 -16.61
CA PRO A 46 5.61 -13.94 -17.91
C PRO A 46 5.78 -12.52 -18.46
N VAL A 47 6.71 -12.37 -19.40
CA VAL A 47 6.88 -11.15 -20.20
C VAL A 47 5.55 -10.80 -20.88
N GLY A 48 5.14 -9.54 -20.78
CA GLY A 48 3.90 -9.02 -21.36
C GLY A 48 2.61 -9.42 -20.64
N ALA A 49 2.66 -10.31 -19.65
CA ALA A 49 1.47 -10.63 -18.86
C ALA A 49 1.08 -9.47 -17.92
N PRO A 50 -0.22 -9.25 -17.66
CA PRO A 50 -0.64 -8.26 -16.69
C PRO A 50 -0.15 -8.60 -15.28
N LEU A 51 0.29 -7.58 -14.55
CA LEU A 51 0.64 -7.72 -13.13
C LEU A 51 -0.59 -8.16 -12.33
N ARG A 52 -0.43 -9.19 -11.51
CA ARG A 52 -1.48 -9.70 -10.62
C ARG A 52 -0.92 -9.93 -9.23
N VAL A 53 -1.53 -9.32 -8.23
CA VAL A 53 -1.08 -9.39 -6.84
C VAL A 53 -2.29 -9.70 -5.95
N ARG A 54 -2.20 -10.77 -5.14
CA ARG A 54 -3.18 -10.96 -4.08
C ARG A 54 -2.90 -9.93 -2.98
N ARG A 55 -3.92 -9.17 -2.64
CA ARG A 55 -3.92 -8.18 -1.57
C ARG A 55 -4.75 -8.71 -0.41
N VAL A 56 -4.19 -8.73 0.79
CA VAL A 56 -4.88 -9.05 2.02
C VAL A 56 -4.74 -7.88 2.96
N VAL A 57 -5.87 -7.33 3.43
CA VAL A 57 -5.92 -6.23 4.40
C VAL A 57 -6.67 -6.71 5.64
N THR A 58 -6.11 -6.46 6.79
CA THR A 58 -6.75 -6.76 8.08
C THR A 58 -7.45 -5.53 8.62
N GLY A 59 -8.47 -5.74 9.43
CA GLY A 59 -9.24 -4.69 10.10
C GLY A 59 -9.84 -5.20 11.39
N HIS A 60 -10.84 -4.49 11.90
CA HIS A 60 -11.54 -4.84 13.12
C HIS A 60 -13.05 -4.87 12.86
N ASP A 61 -13.76 -5.76 13.56
CA ASP A 61 -15.22 -5.76 13.62
C ASP A 61 -15.75 -4.69 14.62
N ASP A 62 -17.06 -4.52 14.68
CA ASP A 62 -17.74 -3.56 15.59
C ASP A 62 -17.41 -3.79 17.08
N ASN A 63 -16.85 -4.93 17.45
CA ASN A 63 -16.42 -5.26 18.80
C ASN A 63 -14.89 -5.12 18.98
N GLY A 64 -14.18 -4.57 18.01
CA GLY A 64 -12.73 -4.40 18.02
C GLY A 64 -11.93 -5.70 17.86
N ARG A 65 -12.54 -6.79 17.36
CA ARG A 65 -11.82 -8.03 17.11
C ARG A 65 -11.20 -8.01 15.71
N SER A 66 -9.94 -8.44 15.62
CA SER A 66 -9.22 -8.48 14.35
C SER A 66 -9.87 -9.47 13.36
N MET A 67 -9.94 -9.04 12.11
CA MET A 67 -10.49 -9.85 11.00
C MET A 67 -9.73 -9.56 9.69
N VAL A 68 -9.95 -10.40 8.69
CA VAL A 68 -9.57 -10.06 7.32
C VAL A 68 -10.68 -9.19 6.74
N ALA A 69 -10.35 -7.94 6.43
CA ALA A 69 -11.28 -6.98 5.84
C ALA A 69 -11.33 -7.12 4.31
N ILE A 70 -10.17 -7.32 3.67
CA ILE A 70 -10.06 -7.49 2.21
C ILE A 70 -9.17 -8.70 1.92
N ASP A 71 -9.59 -9.54 0.97
CA ASP A 71 -8.79 -10.63 0.40
C ASP A 71 -9.16 -10.76 -1.08
N GLU A 72 -8.34 -10.20 -1.96
CA GLU A 72 -8.66 -10.13 -3.38
C GLU A 72 -7.40 -10.13 -4.26
N ILE A 73 -7.59 -10.28 -5.55
CA ILE A 73 -6.56 -9.99 -6.55
C ILE A 73 -6.69 -8.52 -6.94
N GLN A 74 -5.66 -7.72 -6.65
CA GLN A 74 -5.60 -6.34 -7.09
C GLN A 74 -5.52 -6.29 -8.61
N ASN A 75 -6.56 -5.72 -9.24
CA ASN A 75 -6.70 -5.62 -10.69
C ASN A 75 -6.57 -4.18 -11.21
N ASP A 76 -6.53 -3.19 -10.32
CA ASP A 76 -6.28 -1.81 -10.71
C ASP A 76 -4.77 -1.61 -10.90
N VAL A 77 -4.37 -1.83 -12.15
CA VAL A 77 -2.96 -1.78 -12.58
C VAL A 77 -2.79 -0.59 -13.51
N THR A 78 -1.89 0.30 -13.13
CA THR A 78 -1.52 1.47 -13.93
C THR A 78 -0.24 1.21 -14.72
N SER A 79 -0.16 1.78 -15.93
CA SER A 79 1.05 1.79 -16.76
C SER A 79 1.35 3.23 -17.15
N ARG A 80 2.27 3.87 -16.44
CA ARG A 80 2.63 5.28 -16.67
C ARG A 80 3.73 5.44 -17.72
N ARG A 81 4.41 4.36 -18.07
CA ARG A 81 5.44 4.29 -19.13
C ARG A 81 5.51 2.91 -19.73
N GLU A 82 6.06 2.82 -20.93
CA GLU A 82 6.23 1.55 -21.61
C GLU A 82 7.10 0.58 -20.79
N GLY A 83 6.71 -0.66 -20.71
CA GLY A 83 7.42 -1.71 -19.98
C GLY A 83 7.27 -1.64 -18.45
N MET A 84 6.39 -0.78 -17.90
CA MET A 84 6.15 -0.72 -16.47
C MET A 84 4.67 -0.91 -16.14
N GLN A 85 4.37 -1.72 -15.13
CA GLN A 85 3.05 -1.89 -14.55
C GLN A 85 3.13 -1.72 -13.04
N ALA A 86 2.19 -1.01 -12.43
CA ALA A 86 2.16 -0.77 -11.00
C ALA A 86 0.76 -0.99 -10.43
N ALA A 87 0.68 -1.66 -9.30
CA ALA A 87 -0.53 -1.84 -8.51
C ALA A 87 -0.32 -1.21 -7.13
N VAL A 88 -1.18 -0.28 -6.73
CA VAL A 88 -1.20 0.24 -5.35
C VAL A 88 -1.84 -0.82 -4.47
N ILE A 89 -1.14 -1.20 -3.41
CA ILE A 89 -1.61 -2.18 -2.43
C ILE A 89 -2.29 -1.46 -1.28
N TRP A 90 -1.69 -0.35 -0.82
CA TRP A 90 -2.24 0.51 0.22
C TRP A 90 -1.59 1.88 0.19
N SER A 91 -2.30 2.89 0.64
CA SER A 91 -1.74 4.20 0.95
C SER A 91 -2.40 4.80 2.17
N THR A 92 -1.72 5.75 2.80
CA THR A 92 -2.25 6.56 3.89
C THR A 92 -2.12 8.02 3.51
N GLY A 93 -3.08 8.85 3.93
CA GLY A 93 -3.04 10.30 3.66
C GLY A 93 -2.21 11.07 4.68
N GLU A 94 -1.74 10.40 5.76
CA GLU A 94 -0.95 11.00 6.83
C GLU A 94 0.00 10.00 7.46
N PHE A 95 0.96 10.50 8.23
CA PHE A 95 1.85 9.70 9.06
C PHE A 95 2.12 10.42 10.40
N PRO A 96 1.89 9.79 11.58
CA PRO A 96 1.40 8.40 11.75
C PRO A 96 0.01 8.18 11.15
N ALA A 97 -0.19 6.99 10.55
CA ALA A 97 -1.46 6.63 9.94
C ALA A 97 -2.56 6.38 11.00
N ASP A 98 -3.80 6.71 10.67
CA ASP A 98 -4.96 6.30 11.46
C ASP A 98 -5.38 4.88 11.08
N ASN A 99 -5.30 3.96 12.03
CA ASN A 99 -5.74 2.56 11.84
C ASN A 99 -7.27 2.39 11.83
N LEU A 100 -8.03 3.45 12.12
CA LEU A 100 -9.49 3.49 12.07
C LEU A 100 -10.01 4.10 10.77
N ASP A 101 -9.13 4.54 9.87
CA ASP A 101 -9.53 5.03 8.56
C ASP A 101 -10.19 3.89 7.76
N GLU A 102 -11.46 4.10 7.41
CA GLU A 102 -12.28 3.11 6.69
C GLU A 102 -12.09 3.18 5.17
N GLU A 103 -11.38 4.18 4.66
CA GLU A 103 -11.13 4.31 3.23
C GLU A 103 -10.18 3.22 2.73
N ASP A 104 -10.51 2.59 1.60
CA ASP A 104 -9.58 1.68 0.95
C ASP A 104 -8.37 2.45 0.43
N GLY A 105 -7.23 2.31 1.10
CA GLY A 105 -5.99 2.99 0.74
C GLY A 105 -5.48 2.70 -0.67
N ALA A 106 -5.95 1.64 -1.35
CA ALA A 106 -5.62 1.40 -2.75
C ALA A 106 -6.47 2.21 -3.72
N ALA A 107 -7.63 2.72 -3.28
CA ALA A 107 -8.54 3.52 -4.10
C ALA A 107 -8.17 5.00 -4.15
N ARG A 108 -7.23 5.46 -3.33
CA ARG A 108 -6.79 6.87 -3.31
C ARG A 108 -6.11 7.24 -4.63
N LEU A 109 -6.41 8.44 -5.11
CA LEU A 109 -5.73 9.00 -6.28
C LEU A 109 -4.34 9.48 -5.86
N LEU A 110 -3.32 8.81 -6.37
CA LEU A 110 -1.93 9.06 -6.03
C LEU A 110 -1.09 9.37 -7.27
N GLU A 111 -0.11 10.22 -7.08
CA GLU A 111 1.03 10.35 -7.98
C GLU A 111 2.06 9.24 -7.70
N THR A 112 3.36 9.54 -7.84
CA THR A 112 4.40 8.54 -7.54
C THR A 112 4.55 8.32 -6.05
N SER A 113 4.46 9.37 -5.24
CA SER A 113 4.49 9.36 -3.77
C SER A 113 3.35 10.21 -3.23
N ASP A 114 3.12 10.15 -1.93
CA ASP A 114 2.27 11.06 -1.19
C ASP A 114 3.17 11.95 -0.31
N ASP A 115 2.86 13.25 -0.24
CA ASP A 115 3.72 14.21 0.48
C ASP A 115 3.53 14.18 2.01
N SER A 116 2.52 13.46 2.50
CA SER A 116 2.15 13.44 3.92
C SER A 116 2.01 12.04 4.50
N GLY A 117 1.88 11.02 3.68
CA GLY A 117 1.57 9.66 4.10
C GLY A 117 2.56 8.61 3.61
N THR A 118 2.02 7.44 3.33
CA THR A 118 2.77 6.31 2.80
C THR A 118 2.10 5.72 1.56
N VAL A 119 2.90 5.13 0.67
CA VAL A 119 2.40 4.41 -0.50
C VAL A 119 3.09 3.05 -0.58
N PHE A 120 2.33 1.98 -0.44
CA PHE A 120 2.79 0.62 -0.70
C PHE A 120 2.31 0.20 -2.08
N ARG A 121 3.24 -0.16 -2.96
CA ARG A 121 2.93 -0.61 -4.32
C ARG A 121 3.82 -1.77 -4.75
N ILE A 122 3.28 -2.59 -5.66
CA ILE A 122 4.06 -3.59 -6.39
C ILE A 122 4.25 -3.08 -7.81
N VAL A 123 5.48 -3.13 -8.29
CA VAL A 123 5.84 -2.68 -9.64
C VAL A 123 6.51 -3.81 -10.39
N LYS A 124 6.06 -4.04 -11.62
CA LYS A 124 6.66 -4.95 -12.58
C LYS A 124 7.39 -4.13 -13.64
N TYR A 125 8.65 -4.46 -13.85
CA TYR A 125 9.50 -3.90 -14.90
C TYR A 125 9.78 -4.96 -15.94
N GLU A 126 9.27 -4.76 -17.15
CA GLU A 126 9.54 -5.63 -18.29
C GLU A 126 10.99 -5.43 -18.80
N PRO A 127 11.57 -6.41 -19.50
CA PRO A 127 12.79 -6.21 -20.26
C PRO A 127 12.70 -5.00 -21.19
N GLY A 128 13.70 -4.13 -21.16
CA GLY A 128 13.72 -2.92 -21.99
C GLY A 128 12.78 -1.82 -21.54
N VAL A 129 12.36 -1.81 -20.27
CA VAL A 129 11.52 -0.74 -19.71
C VAL A 129 12.07 0.64 -20.09
N ALA A 130 11.20 1.55 -20.53
CA ALA A 130 11.58 2.92 -20.90
C ALA A 130 12.25 3.66 -19.74
N PRO A 131 13.36 4.37 -19.96
CA PRO A 131 14.08 5.05 -18.89
C PRO A 131 13.26 6.18 -18.28
N ARG A 132 13.44 6.40 -16.98
CA ARG A 132 12.87 7.51 -16.24
C ARG A 132 13.81 7.91 -15.11
N ASN A 133 14.62 8.92 -15.34
CA ASN A 133 15.44 9.51 -14.29
C ASN A 133 14.58 10.43 -13.43
N HIS A 134 14.42 10.10 -12.15
CA HIS A 134 13.50 10.83 -11.27
C HIS A 134 13.95 10.82 -9.81
N ARG A 135 13.34 11.71 -9.03
CA ARG A 135 13.44 11.79 -7.59
C ARG A 135 12.06 12.02 -6.98
N THR A 136 11.79 11.37 -5.86
CA THR A 136 10.61 11.59 -5.02
C THR A 136 11.00 12.24 -3.70
N GLN A 137 10.09 12.99 -3.07
CA GLN A 137 10.25 13.49 -1.69
C GLN A 137 9.80 12.44 -0.69
N SER A 138 10.43 11.26 -0.79
CA SER A 138 10.13 10.13 0.08
C SER A 138 11.40 9.39 0.47
N MET A 139 11.30 8.67 1.57
CA MET A 139 12.23 7.59 1.87
C MET A 139 11.58 6.30 1.42
N ASP A 140 12.23 5.61 0.50
CA ASP A 140 11.65 4.41 -0.11
C ASP A 140 12.37 3.17 0.42
N TYR A 141 11.58 2.16 0.74
CA TYR A 141 12.08 0.81 0.98
C TYR A 141 11.67 -0.05 -0.21
N ALA A 142 12.61 -0.79 -0.77
CA ALA A 142 12.34 -1.69 -1.88
C ALA A 142 12.79 -3.11 -1.55
N VAL A 143 11.99 -4.08 -1.98
CA VAL A 143 12.31 -5.51 -1.89
C VAL A 143 12.15 -6.11 -3.29
N ILE A 144 13.20 -6.73 -3.80
CA ILE A 144 13.12 -7.45 -5.07
C ILE A 144 12.39 -8.77 -4.83
N MET A 145 11.17 -8.89 -5.33
CA MET A 145 10.33 -10.08 -5.16
C MET A 145 10.64 -11.16 -6.19
N ALA A 146 11.03 -10.75 -7.39
CA ALA A 146 11.40 -11.66 -8.48
C ALA A 146 12.29 -10.96 -9.51
N GLY A 147 13.13 -11.73 -10.17
CA GLY A 147 13.99 -11.25 -11.27
C GLY A 147 15.20 -10.45 -10.79
N GLU A 148 15.72 -9.64 -11.70
CA GLU A 148 16.88 -8.78 -11.49
C GLU A 148 16.57 -7.39 -12.07
N LEU A 149 17.02 -6.33 -11.37
CA LEU A 149 16.83 -4.94 -11.79
C LEU A 149 18.08 -4.13 -11.46
N LYS A 150 18.46 -3.27 -12.38
CA LYS A 150 19.55 -2.32 -12.18
C LYS A 150 18.99 -0.97 -11.74
N MET A 151 19.59 -0.39 -10.70
CA MET A 151 19.37 1.00 -10.31
C MET A 151 20.57 1.84 -10.71
N ARG A 152 20.35 2.86 -11.54
CA ARG A 152 21.35 3.86 -11.89
C ARG A 152 21.20 5.09 -11.04
N LEU A 153 22.31 5.62 -10.58
CA LEU A 153 22.45 6.86 -9.84
C LEU A 153 23.35 7.82 -10.63
N ASP A 154 23.46 9.07 -10.19
CA ASP A 154 24.43 10.00 -10.78
C ASP A 154 25.87 9.45 -10.71
N GLU A 155 26.20 8.83 -9.58
CA GLU A 155 27.49 8.19 -9.38
C GLU A 155 27.33 6.69 -9.23
N GLY A 156 27.42 5.98 -10.33
CA GLY A 156 27.43 4.51 -10.38
C GLY A 156 26.08 3.86 -10.51
N GLU A 157 26.08 2.55 -10.44
CA GLU A 157 24.91 1.70 -10.54
C GLU A 157 25.00 0.50 -9.62
N VAL A 158 23.86 -0.08 -9.27
CA VAL A 158 23.77 -1.33 -8.51
C VAL A 158 22.80 -2.29 -9.18
N VAL A 159 23.15 -3.55 -9.21
CA VAL A 159 22.27 -4.64 -9.67
C VAL A 159 21.67 -5.31 -8.44
N LEU A 160 20.35 -5.35 -8.41
CA LEU A 160 19.55 -5.94 -7.34
C LEU A 160 18.86 -7.20 -7.83
N ARG A 161 18.86 -8.25 -7.02
CA ARG A 161 18.31 -9.57 -7.34
C ARG A 161 17.25 -9.97 -6.34
N GLN A 162 16.49 -10.98 -6.68
CA GLN A 162 15.45 -11.53 -5.79
C GLN A 162 15.97 -11.73 -4.36
N GLY A 163 15.28 -11.17 -3.39
CA GLY A 163 15.62 -11.18 -1.96
C GLY A 163 16.46 -9.99 -1.51
N ASP A 164 17.05 -9.22 -2.43
CA ASP A 164 17.75 -7.99 -2.07
C ASP A 164 16.78 -6.92 -1.59
N VAL A 165 17.26 -6.10 -0.65
CA VAL A 165 16.53 -4.97 -0.08
C VAL A 165 17.31 -3.68 -0.31
N LEU A 166 16.59 -2.60 -0.58
CA LEU A 166 17.16 -1.28 -0.81
C LEU A 166 16.48 -0.24 0.07
N VAL A 167 17.28 0.70 0.59
CA VAL A 167 16.77 1.96 1.14
C VAL A 167 17.21 3.09 0.23
N GLN A 168 16.24 3.77 -0.37
CA GLN A 168 16.48 4.92 -1.25
C GLN A 168 16.07 6.19 -0.53
N ARG A 169 17.00 7.14 -0.43
CA ARG A 169 16.91 8.34 0.42
C ARG A 169 16.73 9.60 -0.43
N GLY A 170 15.66 9.67 -1.24
CA GLY A 170 15.38 10.82 -2.09
C GLY A 170 16.48 11.10 -3.13
N THR A 171 17.24 10.09 -3.53
CA THR A 171 18.27 10.22 -4.58
C THR A 171 17.62 10.27 -5.95
N ILE A 172 18.23 10.99 -6.90
CA ILE A 172 17.85 10.86 -8.30
C ILE A 172 18.30 9.50 -8.82
N HIS A 173 17.43 8.80 -9.55
CA HIS A 173 17.70 7.45 -10.00
C HIS A 173 16.86 7.04 -11.21
N ASP A 174 17.28 5.98 -11.88
CA ASP A 174 16.53 5.28 -12.91
C ASP A 174 16.54 3.78 -12.66
N TRP A 175 15.41 3.13 -12.97
CA TRP A 175 15.26 1.69 -12.91
C TRP A 175 15.35 1.08 -14.30
N VAL A 176 16.31 0.19 -14.49
CA VAL A 176 16.64 -0.42 -15.78
C VAL A 176 16.55 -1.93 -15.70
N ASN A 177 15.77 -2.53 -16.59
CA ASN A 177 15.76 -3.97 -16.82
C ASN A 177 16.38 -4.26 -18.19
N ASP A 178 17.67 -4.55 -18.21
CA ASP A 178 18.41 -4.97 -19.41
C ASP A 178 18.55 -6.51 -19.49
N GLY A 179 17.83 -7.24 -18.65
CA GLY A 179 17.71 -8.70 -18.68
C GLY A 179 16.68 -9.20 -19.71
N THR A 180 16.32 -10.47 -19.59
CA THR A 180 15.34 -11.14 -20.47
C THR A 180 14.03 -11.48 -19.78
N GLU A 181 13.98 -11.35 -18.45
CA GLU A 181 12.83 -11.69 -17.62
C GLU A 181 12.30 -10.44 -16.88
N PRO A 182 11.02 -10.36 -16.59
CA PRO A 182 10.48 -9.28 -15.78
C PRO A 182 11.07 -9.26 -14.37
N CYS A 183 11.26 -8.07 -13.83
CA CYS A 183 11.55 -7.88 -12.41
C CYS A 183 10.33 -7.35 -11.68
N VAL A 184 10.02 -7.91 -10.51
CA VAL A 184 8.92 -7.48 -9.66
C VAL A 184 9.49 -6.95 -8.34
N VAL A 185 9.09 -5.74 -7.98
CA VAL A 185 9.59 -5.04 -6.80
C VAL A 185 8.42 -4.57 -5.94
N ALA A 186 8.51 -4.80 -4.63
CA ALA A 186 7.67 -4.15 -3.64
C ALA A 186 8.34 -2.85 -3.21
N PHE A 187 7.61 -1.73 -3.29
CA PHE A 187 8.05 -0.42 -2.82
C PHE A 187 7.14 0.08 -1.70
N ILE A 188 7.74 0.57 -0.63
CA ILE A 188 7.09 1.33 0.42
C ILE A 188 7.70 2.71 0.42
N LEU A 189 6.93 3.73 0.00
CA LEU A 189 7.33 5.12 -0.05
C LEU A 189 6.74 5.82 1.17
N CYS A 190 7.58 6.40 2.01
CA CYS A 190 7.18 7.17 3.18
C CYS A 190 7.50 8.64 2.94
N ALA A 191 6.53 9.52 3.12
CA ALA A 191 6.75 10.96 3.05
C ALA A 191 7.99 11.37 3.85
N ALA A 192 8.83 12.19 3.27
CA ALA A 192 10.07 12.63 3.90
C ALA A 192 10.28 14.13 3.68
N LYS A 193 11.09 14.73 4.56
CA LYS A 193 11.51 16.11 4.36
C LYS A 193 12.32 16.23 3.07
N PRO A 194 12.17 17.33 2.31
CA PRO A 194 12.97 17.57 1.14
C PRO A 194 14.47 17.49 1.45
N LEU A 195 15.23 16.93 0.52
CA LEU A 195 16.68 17.00 0.59
C LEU A 195 17.11 18.45 0.35
N GLU A 196 17.96 18.97 1.21
CA GLU A 196 18.54 20.32 1.07
C GLU A 196 20.05 20.20 0.79
N VAL A 197 20.51 20.95 -0.22
CA VAL A 197 21.92 21.10 -0.55
C VAL A 197 22.23 22.59 -0.61
N ASP A 198 23.21 23.03 0.17
CA ASP A 198 23.61 24.45 0.28
C ASP A 198 22.43 25.40 0.62
N GLY A 199 21.48 24.91 1.45
CA GLY A 199 20.29 25.66 1.85
C GLY A 199 19.20 25.76 0.79
N GLN A 200 19.30 24.99 -0.29
CA GLN A 200 18.27 24.90 -1.34
C GLN A 200 17.62 23.52 -1.31
N ALA A 201 16.29 23.49 -1.26
CA ALA A 201 15.54 22.25 -1.37
C ALA A 201 15.66 21.70 -2.80
N LEU A 202 15.87 20.38 -2.90
CA LEU A 202 15.82 19.67 -4.16
C LEU A 202 14.42 19.07 -4.34
N ASP A 203 13.64 19.63 -5.23
CA ASP A 203 12.27 19.19 -5.48
C ASP A 203 12.18 17.80 -6.13
N ALA A 204 11.01 17.15 -6.00
CA ALA A 204 10.67 16.00 -6.80
C ALA A 204 10.78 16.34 -8.29
N THR A 205 11.23 15.41 -9.10
CA THR A 205 11.45 15.61 -10.54
C THR A 205 11.31 14.31 -11.33
N GLY A 206 10.94 14.37 -12.61
CA GLY A 206 10.87 13.26 -13.58
C GLY A 206 9.49 12.65 -13.77
#